data_75d7d842d610e186ed4e2cb7a480d75e
#
_entry.id   75d7d842d610e186ed4e2cb7a480d75e
#
_cell.length_a   1.000
_cell.length_b   1.000
_cell.length_c   1.000
_cell.angle_alpha   90.00
_cell.angle_beta   90.00
_cell.angle_gamma   90.00
#
_symmetry.space_group_name_H-M   'P 1'
#
loop_
_entity.id
_entity.type
_entity.pdbx_description
1 polymer ?
#
loop_
_entity_poly.entity_id
_entity_poly.type
_entity_poly.pdbx_seq_one_letter_code
_entity_poly.pdbx_strand_id
1 'polypeptide(L)'
;MRGSLKLFTWFGIPVYLHWSFGLIFLYALWISYANNLDTLNTVWLMGYFAALFGCVLLHEYGHALTARRYGVRTQDIILTPIGGIARLERMPEKPVQEFLVAIAGPLVNVVLAALLFFLGKLLFEGDRWTLFNWVLEQNMMFGGETEDMDVLEETGITPSGLLYYLPVLLLTNIALVVFNLIPAFPMDGGRIFRALLAMRLGRVRATQLASWMGQAIAVLFVVFGLWKNAFSLALIGIFVFTTARAENNMVRLDALLRRFKARDLMRPNFTRLAVNDWMQTPIGLLNQGLERHFLVFDLQDQLVGILEEARIVEAMKKRDLSAEIGQYIRPDVGVVGQEESMEYIFHLLQQRGIGLLAVADRGELVGVIDQAGLQNFLRLNSR
;
A
#
# COMPACT_ATOMS: atom_id res chain seq x y z
N MET A 1 2.57 -2.18 15.09
CA MET A 1 1.35 -1.85 14.32
C MET A 1 0.18 -1.83 15.25
N ARG A 2 -0.45 -0.68 15.43
CA ARG A 2 -1.63 -0.55 16.29
C ARG A 2 -2.83 -1.14 15.53
N GLY A 3 -3.44 -2.22 16.06
CA GLY A 3 -4.70 -2.75 15.58
C GLY A 3 -4.67 -3.99 14.66
N SER A 4 -3.59 -4.74 14.57
CA SER A 4 -3.54 -6.02 13.81
C SER A 4 -3.16 -7.18 14.71
N LEU A 5 -3.91 -8.29 14.63
CA LEU A 5 -3.66 -9.53 15.34
C LEU A 5 -2.82 -10.47 14.47
N LYS A 6 -1.73 -11.01 15.01
CA LYS A 6 -0.96 -12.05 14.32
C LYS A 6 -1.71 -13.37 14.38
N LEU A 7 -1.99 -13.96 13.21
CA LEU A 7 -2.64 -15.26 13.11
C LEU A 7 -1.61 -16.40 13.17
N PHE A 8 -0.70 -16.43 12.22
CA PHE A 8 0.34 -17.46 12.10
C PHE A 8 1.52 -16.95 11.26
N THR A 9 2.53 -17.78 11.11
CA THR A 9 3.64 -17.54 10.19
C THR A 9 3.75 -18.74 9.25
N TRP A 10 3.68 -18.51 7.93
CA TRP A 10 3.79 -19.55 6.92
C TRP A 10 4.86 -19.18 5.90
N PHE A 11 5.68 -20.11 5.50
CA PHE A 11 6.88 -19.88 4.67
C PHE A 11 7.79 -18.75 5.20
N GLY A 12 7.83 -18.52 6.52
CA GLY A 12 8.60 -17.43 7.13
C GLY A 12 7.99 -16.03 6.99
N ILE A 13 6.75 -15.93 6.45
CA ILE A 13 6.03 -14.67 6.31
C ILE A 13 4.92 -14.64 7.37
N PRO A 14 4.92 -13.67 8.30
CA PRO A 14 3.86 -13.52 9.29
C PRO A 14 2.58 -12.98 8.62
N VAL A 15 1.44 -13.57 8.99
CA VAL A 15 0.11 -13.17 8.54
C VAL A 15 -0.61 -12.48 9.68
N TYR A 16 -1.14 -11.30 9.40
CA TYR A 16 -1.89 -10.49 10.34
C TYR A 16 -3.33 -10.29 9.86
N LEU A 17 -4.24 -10.22 10.81
CA LEU A 17 -5.63 -9.84 10.61
C LEU A 17 -5.85 -8.44 11.16
N HIS A 18 -6.27 -7.51 10.32
CA HIS A 18 -6.61 -6.17 10.77
C HIS A 18 -7.93 -6.18 11.54
N TRP A 19 -8.07 -5.36 12.60
CA TRP A 19 -9.29 -5.32 13.42
C TRP A 19 -10.57 -5.08 12.60
N SER A 20 -10.47 -4.28 11.53
CA SER A 20 -11.60 -4.00 10.63
C SER A 20 -12.13 -5.23 9.90
N PHE A 21 -11.36 -6.32 9.85
CA PHE A 21 -11.81 -7.60 9.29
C PHE A 21 -13.06 -8.15 10.01
N GLY A 22 -13.23 -7.83 11.29
CA GLY A 22 -14.44 -8.14 12.04
C GLY A 22 -15.72 -7.58 11.41
N LEU A 23 -15.62 -6.49 10.65
CA LEU A 23 -16.77 -5.91 9.93
C LEU A 23 -17.35 -6.87 8.89
N ILE A 24 -16.54 -7.78 8.31
CA ILE A 24 -17.02 -8.79 7.34
C ILE A 24 -17.92 -9.79 8.05
N PHE A 25 -17.53 -10.26 9.22
CA PHE A 25 -18.35 -11.18 10.01
C PHE A 25 -19.65 -10.50 10.47
N LEU A 26 -19.58 -9.23 10.88
CA LEU A 26 -20.78 -8.45 11.19
C LEU A 26 -21.68 -8.28 9.97
N TYR A 27 -21.11 -8.02 8.80
CA TYR A 27 -21.84 -7.95 7.55
C TYR A 27 -22.47 -9.29 7.17
N ALA A 28 -21.73 -10.41 7.32
CA ALA A 28 -22.27 -11.75 7.09
C ALA A 28 -23.43 -12.09 8.04
N LEU A 29 -23.33 -11.72 9.33
CA LEU A 29 -24.43 -11.85 10.28
C LEU A 29 -25.62 -10.98 9.92
N TRP A 30 -25.38 -9.76 9.44
CA TRP A 30 -26.44 -8.88 8.95
C TRP A 30 -27.14 -9.46 7.72
N ILE A 31 -26.40 -10.02 6.74
CA ILE A 31 -26.98 -10.73 5.59
C ILE A 31 -27.84 -11.91 6.06
N SER A 32 -27.30 -12.70 6.99
CA SER A 32 -28.02 -13.85 7.55
C SER A 32 -29.35 -13.43 8.17
N TYR A 33 -29.32 -12.39 8.99
CA TYR A 33 -30.52 -11.84 9.62
C TYR A 33 -31.51 -11.26 8.60
N ALA A 34 -31.01 -10.45 7.65
CA ALA A 34 -31.85 -9.79 6.64
C ALA A 34 -32.55 -10.78 5.71
N ASN A 35 -31.93 -11.95 5.44
CA ASN A 35 -32.48 -12.99 4.58
C ASN A 35 -33.12 -14.15 5.37
N ASN A 36 -33.29 -14.02 6.69
CA ASN A 36 -33.87 -15.03 7.58
C ASN A 36 -33.21 -16.41 7.41
N LEU A 37 -31.87 -16.46 7.26
CA LEU A 37 -31.14 -17.70 7.14
C LEU A 37 -31.18 -18.47 8.46
N ASP A 38 -31.34 -19.79 8.36
CA ASP A 38 -31.20 -20.67 9.52
C ASP A 38 -29.74 -20.73 10.01
N THR A 39 -29.53 -21.36 11.17
CA THR A 39 -28.20 -21.47 11.76
C THR A 39 -27.20 -22.19 10.85
N LEU A 40 -27.65 -23.23 10.14
CA LEU A 40 -26.77 -24.02 9.26
C LEU A 40 -26.31 -23.21 8.06
N ASN A 41 -27.22 -22.50 7.39
CA ASN A 41 -26.89 -21.63 6.27
C ASN A 41 -26.03 -20.43 6.69
N THR A 42 -26.24 -19.91 7.91
CA THR A 42 -25.35 -18.89 8.50
C THR A 42 -23.92 -19.42 8.65
N VAL A 43 -23.74 -20.64 9.15
CA VAL A 43 -22.42 -21.27 9.27
C VAL A 43 -21.78 -21.45 7.91
N TRP A 44 -22.54 -21.88 6.90
CA TRP A 44 -22.02 -21.99 5.51
C TRP A 44 -21.59 -20.63 4.94
N LEU A 45 -22.37 -19.58 5.18
CA LEU A 45 -22.02 -18.21 4.78
C LEU A 45 -20.69 -17.73 5.43
N MET A 46 -20.52 -18.00 6.73
CA MET A 46 -19.27 -17.71 7.43
C MET A 46 -18.10 -18.52 6.85
N GLY A 47 -18.32 -19.82 6.58
CA GLY A 47 -17.35 -20.70 5.92
C GLY A 47 -16.94 -20.20 4.54
N TYR A 48 -17.89 -19.70 3.75
CA TYR A 48 -17.62 -19.07 2.46
C TYR A 48 -16.69 -17.86 2.60
N PHE A 49 -16.97 -16.92 3.51
CA PHE A 49 -16.09 -15.77 3.72
C PHE A 49 -14.69 -16.21 4.18
N ALA A 50 -14.60 -17.18 5.08
CA ALA A 50 -13.31 -17.73 5.50
C ALA A 50 -12.53 -18.35 4.31
N ALA A 51 -13.20 -19.13 3.47
CA ALA A 51 -12.61 -19.73 2.27
C ALA A 51 -12.19 -18.67 1.23
N LEU A 52 -13.03 -17.65 1.00
CA LEU A 52 -12.73 -16.52 0.12
C LEU A 52 -11.43 -15.82 0.55
N PHE A 53 -11.31 -15.48 1.84
CA PHE A 53 -10.09 -14.84 2.35
C PHE A 53 -8.90 -15.81 2.36
N GLY A 54 -9.12 -17.11 2.46
CA GLY A 54 -8.11 -18.11 2.19
C GLY A 54 -7.58 -18.04 0.75
N CYS A 55 -8.48 -17.89 -0.24
CA CYS A 55 -8.10 -17.71 -1.64
C CYS A 55 -7.31 -16.39 -1.85
N VAL A 56 -7.76 -15.28 -1.22
CA VAL A 56 -7.04 -14.01 -1.25
C VAL A 56 -5.66 -14.14 -0.61
N LEU A 57 -5.54 -14.83 0.51
CA LEU A 57 -4.26 -15.06 1.16
C LEU A 57 -3.30 -15.85 0.27
N LEU A 58 -3.78 -16.91 -0.40
CA LEU A 58 -2.99 -17.68 -1.34
C LEU A 58 -2.54 -16.86 -2.55
N HIS A 59 -3.40 -15.98 -3.05
CA HIS A 59 -3.07 -15.00 -4.08
C HIS A 59 -1.88 -14.11 -3.64
N GLU A 60 -1.92 -13.53 -2.43
CA GLU A 60 -0.82 -12.73 -1.88
C GLU A 60 0.47 -13.56 -1.71
N TYR A 61 0.34 -14.83 -1.32
CA TYR A 61 1.49 -15.74 -1.29
C TYR A 61 2.06 -15.99 -2.69
N GLY A 62 1.25 -16.01 -3.74
CA GLY A 62 1.71 -16.07 -5.13
C GLY A 62 2.72 -14.96 -5.44
N HIS A 63 2.36 -13.72 -5.11
CA HIS A 63 3.26 -12.55 -5.26
C HIS A 63 4.50 -12.67 -4.36
N ALA A 64 4.30 -12.92 -3.07
CA ALA A 64 5.35 -12.92 -2.06
C ALA A 64 6.43 -13.98 -2.32
N LEU A 65 6.03 -15.21 -2.67
CA LEU A 65 6.97 -16.31 -2.94
C LEU A 65 7.71 -16.11 -4.27
N THR A 66 7.03 -15.52 -5.27
CA THR A 66 7.68 -15.17 -6.54
C THR A 66 8.67 -14.02 -6.35
N ALA A 67 8.32 -12.97 -5.58
CA ALA A 67 9.22 -11.86 -5.26
C ALA A 67 10.48 -12.34 -4.51
N ARG A 68 10.33 -13.31 -3.61
CA ARG A 68 11.46 -13.93 -2.88
C ARG A 68 12.49 -14.57 -3.80
N ARG A 69 12.08 -15.18 -4.94
CA ARG A 69 13.01 -15.74 -5.92
C ARG A 69 13.92 -14.69 -6.55
N TYR A 70 13.50 -13.44 -6.50
CA TYR A 70 14.28 -12.28 -6.99
C TYR A 70 14.94 -11.47 -5.88
N GLY A 71 15.07 -12.05 -4.67
CA GLY A 71 15.75 -11.44 -3.55
C GLY A 71 14.96 -10.33 -2.83
N VAL A 72 13.67 -10.22 -3.11
CA VAL A 72 12.79 -9.27 -2.44
C VAL A 72 12.11 -9.94 -1.26
N ARG A 73 12.28 -9.39 -0.07
CA ARG A 73 11.65 -9.90 1.16
C ARG A 73 10.25 -9.34 1.31
N THR A 74 9.35 -10.19 1.82
CA THR A 74 8.02 -9.80 2.26
C THR A 74 8.06 -9.64 3.77
N GLN A 75 7.74 -8.47 4.27
CA GLN A 75 7.73 -8.19 5.72
C GLN A 75 6.59 -8.93 6.40
N ASP A 76 5.40 -8.84 5.83
CA ASP A 76 4.18 -9.53 6.29
C ASP A 76 3.06 -9.47 5.24
N ILE A 77 1.97 -10.21 5.51
CA ILE A 77 0.71 -10.12 4.79
C ILE A 77 -0.37 -9.69 5.78
N ILE A 78 -1.12 -8.66 5.46
CA ILE A 78 -2.21 -8.14 6.28
C ILE A 78 -3.53 -8.37 5.56
N LEU A 79 -4.45 -9.12 6.20
CA LEU A 79 -5.81 -9.29 5.70
C LEU A 79 -6.70 -8.14 6.20
N THR A 80 -7.36 -7.48 5.26
CA THR A 80 -8.29 -6.36 5.49
C THR A 80 -9.62 -6.65 4.79
N PRO A 81 -10.71 -5.94 5.10
CA PRO A 81 -11.99 -6.11 4.41
C PRO A 81 -11.93 -5.89 2.88
N ILE A 82 -10.98 -5.10 2.42
CA ILE A 82 -10.83 -4.75 1.00
C ILE A 82 -9.96 -5.78 0.26
N GLY A 83 -9.29 -6.69 1.00
CA GLY A 83 -8.41 -7.71 0.43
C GLY A 83 -7.15 -7.95 1.27
N GLY A 84 -6.22 -8.71 0.72
CA GLY A 84 -4.88 -8.93 1.27
C GLY A 84 -3.92 -7.82 0.84
N ILE A 85 -2.94 -7.54 1.67
CA ILE A 85 -1.85 -6.61 1.36
C ILE A 85 -0.53 -7.28 1.75
N ALA A 86 0.20 -7.81 0.76
CA ALA A 86 1.57 -8.26 0.97
C ALA A 86 2.52 -7.05 0.96
N ARG A 87 3.16 -6.78 2.10
CA ARG A 87 4.13 -5.69 2.21
C ARG A 87 5.51 -6.16 1.77
N LEU A 88 5.79 -5.98 0.49
CA LEU A 88 7.11 -6.18 -0.07
C LEU A 88 8.03 -5.01 0.34
N GLU A 89 9.31 -5.30 0.65
CA GLU A 89 10.29 -4.23 0.93
C GLU A 89 10.43 -3.28 -0.26
N ARG A 90 10.39 -3.81 -1.48
CA ARG A 90 10.40 -3.06 -2.74
C ARG A 90 9.87 -3.94 -3.87
N MET A 91 9.41 -3.34 -4.96
CA MET A 91 9.16 -4.09 -6.18
C MET A 91 10.47 -4.33 -6.94
N PRO A 92 10.63 -5.49 -7.61
CA PRO A 92 11.78 -5.73 -8.47
C PRO A 92 11.93 -4.60 -9.51
N GLU A 93 13.17 -4.16 -9.73
CA GLU A 93 13.43 -3.08 -10.70
C GLU A 93 13.42 -3.54 -12.16
N LYS A 94 13.76 -4.82 -12.40
CA LYS A 94 13.77 -5.40 -13.75
C LYS A 94 12.34 -5.67 -14.21
N PRO A 95 11.91 -5.13 -15.36
CA PRO A 95 10.52 -5.25 -15.82
C PRO A 95 10.02 -6.69 -15.94
N VAL A 96 10.86 -7.62 -16.40
CA VAL A 96 10.48 -9.05 -16.48
C VAL A 96 10.20 -9.65 -15.11
N GLN A 97 10.98 -9.29 -14.09
CA GLN A 97 10.77 -9.77 -12.73
C GLN A 97 9.49 -9.18 -12.13
N GLU A 98 9.24 -7.89 -12.35
CA GLU A 98 7.99 -7.24 -11.95
C GLU A 98 6.77 -7.92 -12.60
N PHE A 99 6.84 -8.20 -13.90
CA PHE A 99 5.80 -8.93 -14.63
C PHE A 99 5.51 -10.30 -14.00
N LEU A 100 6.55 -11.10 -13.73
CA LEU A 100 6.40 -12.44 -13.17
C LEU A 100 5.86 -12.39 -11.73
N VAL A 101 6.26 -11.41 -10.94
CA VAL A 101 5.69 -11.20 -9.61
C VAL A 101 4.22 -10.81 -9.70
N ALA A 102 3.88 -9.85 -10.59
CA ALA A 102 2.52 -9.35 -10.70
C ALA A 102 1.52 -10.40 -11.23
N ILE A 103 1.92 -11.27 -12.17
CA ILE A 103 1.04 -12.30 -12.70
C ILE A 103 0.86 -13.51 -11.74
N ALA A 104 1.78 -13.69 -10.79
CA ALA A 104 1.78 -14.87 -9.91
C ALA A 104 0.53 -14.95 -9.01
N GLY A 105 0.01 -13.82 -8.51
CA GLY A 105 -1.23 -13.78 -7.74
C GLY A 105 -2.44 -14.25 -8.56
N PRO A 106 -2.75 -13.59 -9.69
CA PRO A 106 -3.82 -14.04 -10.58
C PRO A 106 -3.70 -15.50 -11.02
N LEU A 107 -2.49 -16.01 -11.27
CA LEU A 107 -2.29 -17.42 -11.61
C LEU A 107 -2.69 -18.36 -10.49
N VAL A 108 -2.46 -18.00 -9.22
CA VAL A 108 -2.95 -18.78 -8.08
C VAL A 108 -4.47 -18.89 -8.12
N ASN A 109 -5.19 -17.79 -8.38
CA ASN A 109 -6.65 -17.84 -8.47
C ASN A 109 -7.15 -18.66 -9.67
N VAL A 110 -6.44 -18.64 -10.80
CA VAL A 110 -6.75 -19.53 -11.94
C VAL A 110 -6.64 -21.01 -11.52
N VAL A 111 -5.56 -21.37 -10.83
CA VAL A 111 -5.37 -22.74 -10.32
C VAL A 111 -6.45 -23.11 -9.30
N LEU A 112 -6.78 -22.20 -8.39
CA LEU A 112 -7.85 -22.42 -7.41
C LEU A 112 -9.22 -22.59 -8.10
N ALA A 113 -9.54 -21.75 -9.09
CA ALA A 113 -10.77 -21.89 -9.88
C ALA A 113 -10.83 -23.27 -10.58
N ALA A 114 -9.75 -23.70 -11.20
CA ALA A 114 -9.68 -25.02 -11.82
C ALA A 114 -9.87 -26.15 -10.79
N LEU A 115 -9.20 -26.06 -9.64
CA LEU A 115 -9.36 -27.06 -8.56
C LEU A 115 -10.79 -27.11 -8.02
N LEU A 116 -11.44 -25.97 -7.81
CA LEU A 116 -12.83 -25.89 -7.35
C LEU A 116 -13.79 -26.47 -8.39
N PHE A 117 -13.56 -26.22 -9.68
CA PHE A 117 -14.35 -26.81 -10.77
C PHE A 117 -14.24 -28.35 -10.80
N PHE A 118 -13.02 -28.89 -10.77
CA PHE A 118 -12.81 -30.34 -10.75
C PHE A 118 -13.33 -30.98 -9.46
N LEU A 119 -13.23 -30.27 -8.32
CA LEU A 119 -13.82 -30.73 -7.06
C LEU A 119 -15.34 -30.78 -7.16
N GLY A 120 -15.99 -29.77 -7.76
CA GLY A 120 -17.42 -29.76 -8.01
C GLY A 120 -17.84 -30.96 -8.89
N LYS A 121 -17.09 -31.21 -9.98
CA LYS A 121 -17.34 -32.34 -10.87
C LYS A 121 -17.15 -33.70 -10.17
N LEU A 122 -16.26 -33.78 -9.19
CA LEU A 122 -16.03 -35.00 -8.42
C LEU A 122 -17.13 -35.25 -7.35
N LEU A 123 -17.64 -34.19 -6.73
CA LEU A 123 -18.58 -34.28 -5.61
C LEU A 123 -20.05 -34.35 -6.06
N PHE A 124 -20.38 -33.80 -7.23
CA PHE A 124 -21.74 -33.63 -7.70
C PHE A 124 -21.93 -34.36 -9.03
N GLU A 125 -22.90 -35.27 -9.05
CA GLU A 125 -23.31 -36.04 -10.23
C GLU A 125 -24.82 -35.87 -10.49
N GLY A 126 -25.27 -36.11 -11.73
CA GLY A 126 -26.68 -36.02 -12.12
C GLY A 126 -27.28 -34.62 -11.83
N ASP A 127 -28.45 -34.60 -11.18
CA ASP A 127 -29.20 -33.40 -10.85
C ASP A 127 -28.40 -32.38 -10.02
N ARG A 128 -27.50 -32.85 -9.14
CA ARG A 128 -26.64 -31.98 -8.36
C ARG A 128 -25.60 -31.27 -9.22
N TRP A 129 -25.10 -31.91 -10.28
CA TRP A 129 -24.22 -31.27 -11.24
C TRP A 129 -24.96 -30.22 -12.09
N THR A 130 -26.21 -30.53 -12.46
CA THR A 130 -27.09 -29.57 -13.13
C THR A 130 -27.34 -28.35 -12.28
N LEU A 131 -27.64 -28.52 -10.99
CA LEU A 131 -27.80 -27.42 -10.03
C LEU A 131 -26.49 -26.63 -9.79
N PHE A 132 -25.35 -27.30 -9.76
CA PHE A 132 -24.04 -26.62 -9.66
C PHE A 132 -23.84 -25.69 -10.86
N ASN A 133 -24.11 -26.13 -12.08
CA ASN A 133 -24.01 -25.28 -13.27
C ASN A 133 -25.05 -24.17 -13.26
N TRP A 134 -26.28 -24.46 -12.86
CA TRP A 134 -27.31 -23.46 -12.70
C TRP A 134 -26.91 -22.34 -11.70
N VAL A 135 -26.33 -22.69 -10.55
CA VAL A 135 -25.81 -21.68 -9.59
C VAL A 135 -24.69 -20.85 -10.22
N LEU A 136 -23.81 -21.48 -11.04
CA LEU A 136 -22.80 -20.75 -11.79
C LEU A 136 -23.42 -19.73 -12.75
N GLU A 137 -24.39 -20.15 -13.55
CA GLU A 137 -25.06 -19.30 -14.55
C GLU A 137 -25.81 -18.14 -13.90
N GLN A 138 -26.60 -18.41 -12.85
CA GLN A 138 -27.34 -17.39 -12.10
C GLN A 138 -26.44 -16.32 -11.47
N ASN A 139 -25.25 -16.70 -10.98
CA ASN A 139 -24.33 -15.76 -10.39
C ASN A 139 -23.39 -15.08 -11.43
N MET A 140 -23.28 -15.63 -12.65
CA MET A 140 -22.54 -14.99 -13.75
C MET A 140 -23.37 -13.88 -14.44
N MET A 141 -24.65 -14.07 -14.56
CA MET A 141 -25.56 -13.06 -15.13
C MET A 141 -25.92 -12.04 -14.04
N PHE A 142 -25.36 -10.84 -14.12
CA PHE A 142 -25.76 -9.73 -13.28
C PHE A 142 -27.28 -9.46 -13.38
N GLY A 143 -28.08 -10.12 -12.54
CA GLY A 143 -29.53 -9.90 -12.45
C GLY A 143 -30.35 -10.46 -13.62
N GLY A 144 -30.02 -11.64 -14.10
CA GLY A 144 -30.89 -12.39 -15.00
C GLY A 144 -32.25 -12.65 -14.32
N GLU A 145 -33.32 -12.17 -14.96
CA GLU A 145 -34.67 -12.43 -14.53
C GLU A 145 -34.90 -13.93 -14.41
N THR A 146 -35.62 -14.32 -13.40
CA THR A 146 -35.90 -15.67 -12.92
C THR A 146 -36.74 -16.51 -13.92
N GLU A 147 -36.26 -16.74 -15.13
CA GLU A 147 -36.93 -17.65 -16.07
C GLU A 147 -36.60 -19.13 -15.83
N ASP A 148 -35.60 -19.47 -14.99
CA ASP A 148 -35.16 -20.83 -14.75
C ASP A 148 -35.60 -21.43 -13.39
N MET A 149 -36.80 -21.09 -12.92
CA MET A 149 -37.44 -21.81 -11.80
C MET A 149 -37.70 -23.29 -12.16
N ASP A 150 -37.77 -23.60 -13.44
CA ASP A 150 -38.04 -24.95 -13.96
C ASP A 150 -36.97 -25.97 -13.46
N VAL A 151 -35.70 -25.59 -13.36
CA VAL A 151 -34.62 -26.46 -12.87
C VAL A 151 -34.79 -26.80 -11.40
N LEU A 152 -35.30 -25.92 -10.58
CA LEU A 152 -35.57 -26.15 -9.16
C LEU A 152 -36.81 -27.01 -8.97
N GLU A 153 -37.84 -26.81 -9.82
CA GLU A 153 -39.06 -27.66 -9.83
C GLU A 153 -38.75 -29.06 -10.37
N GLU A 154 -37.98 -29.20 -11.44
CA GLU A 154 -37.61 -30.47 -12.05
C GLU A 154 -36.72 -31.31 -11.11
N THR A 155 -35.74 -30.71 -10.44
CA THR A 155 -34.82 -31.46 -9.55
C THR A 155 -35.39 -31.64 -8.14
N GLY A 156 -36.32 -30.79 -7.70
CA GLY A 156 -36.87 -30.81 -6.35
C GLY A 156 -35.82 -30.51 -5.25
N ILE A 157 -34.64 -30.01 -5.61
CA ILE A 157 -33.52 -29.76 -4.71
C ILE A 157 -33.25 -28.27 -4.63
N THR A 158 -33.32 -27.71 -3.43
CA THR A 158 -32.89 -26.32 -3.20
C THR A 158 -31.38 -26.29 -2.94
N PRO A 159 -30.58 -25.56 -3.76
CA PRO A 159 -29.15 -25.47 -3.55
C PRO A 159 -28.84 -24.83 -2.18
N SER A 160 -28.12 -25.56 -1.34
CA SER A 160 -27.71 -25.08 -0.01
C SER A 160 -26.33 -25.63 0.36
N GLY A 161 -25.70 -25.04 1.36
CA GLY A 161 -24.42 -25.50 1.85
C GLY A 161 -23.35 -25.56 0.76
N LEU A 162 -22.64 -26.67 0.67
CA LEU A 162 -21.53 -26.83 -0.28
C LEU A 162 -21.99 -26.74 -1.74
N LEU A 163 -23.20 -27.22 -2.07
CA LEU A 163 -23.76 -27.19 -3.43
C LEU A 163 -23.99 -25.74 -3.92
N TYR A 164 -24.24 -24.79 -3.03
CA TYR A 164 -24.38 -23.38 -3.35
C TYR A 164 -23.04 -22.63 -3.28
N TYR A 165 -22.29 -22.78 -2.17
CA TYR A 165 -21.11 -21.95 -1.92
C TYR A 165 -19.87 -22.36 -2.72
N LEU A 166 -19.75 -23.62 -3.18
CA LEU A 166 -18.62 -24.05 -3.99
C LEU A 166 -18.60 -23.37 -5.38
N PRO A 167 -19.71 -23.37 -6.16
CA PRO A 167 -19.75 -22.65 -7.43
C PRO A 167 -19.61 -21.13 -7.24
N VAL A 168 -20.17 -20.55 -6.17
CA VAL A 168 -20.00 -19.12 -5.86
C VAL A 168 -18.53 -18.81 -5.56
N LEU A 169 -17.81 -19.65 -4.83
CA LEU A 169 -16.38 -19.48 -4.56
C LEU A 169 -15.54 -19.61 -5.84
N LEU A 170 -15.90 -20.55 -6.73
CA LEU A 170 -15.30 -20.68 -8.06
C LEU A 170 -15.43 -19.36 -8.85
N LEU A 171 -16.66 -18.82 -8.95
CA LEU A 171 -16.92 -17.58 -9.66
C LEU A 171 -16.17 -16.40 -9.04
N THR A 172 -16.10 -16.35 -7.73
CA THR A 172 -15.36 -15.30 -7.03
C THR A 172 -13.86 -15.36 -7.38
N ASN A 173 -13.28 -16.56 -7.50
CA ASN A 173 -11.89 -16.68 -7.95
C ASN A 173 -11.72 -16.23 -9.41
N ILE A 174 -12.66 -16.54 -10.30
CA ILE A 174 -12.65 -16.04 -11.68
C ILE A 174 -12.77 -14.49 -11.67
N ALA A 175 -13.68 -13.94 -10.88
CA ALA A 175 -13.85 -12.51 -10.74
C ALA A 175 -12.57 -11.83 -10.22
N LEU A 176 -11.90 -12.43 -9.22
CA LEU A 176 -10.61 -11.95 -8.72
C LEU A 176 -9.54 -11.93 -9.82
N VAL A 177 -9.49 -12.93 -10.71
CA VAL A 177 -8.58 -12.94 -11.86
C VAL A 177 -8.93 -11.78 -12.81
N VAL A 178 -10.19 -11.66 -13.21
CA VAL A 178 -10.65 -10.63 -14.16
C VAL A 178 -10.38 -9.24 -13.62
N PHE A 179 -10.76 -8.97 -12.36
CA PHE A 179 -10.52 -7.68 -11.70
C PHE A 179 -9.04 -7.37 -11.58
N ASN A 180 -8.23 -8.33 -11.15
CA ASN A 180 -6.79 -8.10 -10.99
C ASN A 180 -6.05 -7.99 -12.32
N LEU A 181 -6.60 -8.45 -13.43
CA LEU A 181 -6.02 -8.26 -14.78
C LEU A 181 -6.43 -6.95 -15.46
N ILE A 182 -7.35 -6.16 -14.88
CA ILE A 182 -7.67 -4.81 -15.38
C ILE A 182 -6.38 -3.96 -15.39
N PRO A 183 -6.02 -3.33 -16.55
CA PRO A 183 -4.76 -2.58 -16.67
C PRO A 183 -4.81 -1.22 -15.98
N ALA A 184 -5.12 -1.22 -14.69
CA ALA A 184 -5.26 -0.04 -13.83
C ALA A 184 -4.65 -0.29 -12.45
N PHE A 185 -3.97 0.70 -11.87
CA PHE A 185 -3.59 0.65 -10.46
C PHE A 185 -4.82 0.88 -9.56
N PRO A 186 -4.93 0.17 -8.42
CA PRO A 186 -3.88 -0.61 -7.75
C PRO A 186 -3.81 -2.08 -8.14
N MET A 187 -4.59 -2.55 -9.14
CA MET A 187 -4.67 -3.95 -9.54
C MET A 187 -3.34 -4.46 -10.13
N ASP A 188 -3.15 -5.78 -10.13
CA ASP A 188 -1.95 -6.41 -10.70
C ASP A 188 -1.83 -6.20 -12.20
N GLY A 189 -2.95 -6.11 -12.93
CA GLY A 189 -3.01 -5.75 -14.34
C GLY A 189 -2.35 -4.41 -14.65
N GLY A 190 -2.46 -3.43 -13.76
CA GLY A 190 -1.73 -2.16 -13.86
C GLY A 190 -0.21 -2.35 -13.78
N ARG A 191 0.25 -3.22 -12.87
CA ARG A 191 1.67 -3.59 -12.73
C ARG A 191 2.17 -4.42 -13.90
N ILE A 192 1.37 -5.39 -14.38
CA ILE A 192 1.65 -6.18 -15.59
C ILE A 192 1.79 -5.25 -16.78
N PHE A 193 0.84 -4.34 -16.98
CA PHE A 193 0.85 -3.38 -18.08
C PHE A 193 2.07 -2.43 -18.01
N ARG A 194 2.35 -1.90 -16.80
CA ARG A 194 3.57 -1.12 -16.55
C ARG A 194 4.82 -1.91 -16.91
N ALA A 195 4.95 -3.15 -16.44
CA ALA A 195 6.12 -3.98 -16.67
C ALA A 195 6.35 -4.23 -18.17
N LEU A 196 5.30 -4.54 -18.93
CA LEU A 196 5.37 -4.71 -20.38
C LEU A 196 5.83 -3.44 -21.11
N LEU A 197 5.26 -2.30 -20.75
CA LEU A 197 5.66 -1.01 -21.31
C LEU A 197 7.10 -0.63 -20.90
N ALA A 198 7.50 -0.95 -19.67
CA ALA A 198 8.80 -0.59 -19.13
C ALA A 198 9.96 -1.31 -19.85
N MET A 199 9.71 -2.47 -20.49
CA MET A 199 10.71 -3.17 -21.32
C MET A 199 11.21 -2.31 -22.49
N ARG A 200 10.40 -1.35 -22.96
CA ARG A 200 10.76 -0.47 -24.10
C ARG A 200 10.88 1.01 -23.73
N LEU A 201 10.06 1.51 -22.82
CA LEU A 201 9.91 2.94 -22.54
C LEU A 201 10.62 3.40 -21.26
N GLY A 202 11.10 2.44 -20.45
CA GLY A 202 11.60 2.71 -19.11
C GLY A 202 10.48 2.92 -18.08
N ARG A 203 10.83 2.75 -16.77
CA ARG A 203 9.87 2.65 -15.68
C ARG A 203 8.98 3.90 -15.51
N VAL A 204 9.56 5.10 -15.60
CA VAL A 204 8.82 6.36 -15.34
C VAL A 204 7.73 6.58 -16.40
N ARG A 205 8.09 6.47 -17.70
CA ARG A 205 7.12 6.65 -18.80
C ARG A 205 6.07 5.55 -18.81
N ALA A 206 6.48 4.31 -18.55
CA ALA A 206 5.56 3.18 -18.43
C ALA A 206 4.54 3.38 -17.31
N THR A 207 4.98 3.84 -16.12
CA THR A 207 4.07 4.13 -15.01
C THR A 207 3.12 5.28 -15.34
N GLN A 208 3.60 6.32 -16.02
CA GLN A 208 2.75 7.42 -16.44
C GLN A 208 1.62 6.97 -17.38
N LEU A 209 1.96 6.15 -18.40
CA LEU A 209 0.96 5.62 -19.34
C LEU A 209 -0.02 4.67 -18.65
N ALA A 210 0.48 3.77 -17.78
CA ALA A 210 -0.38 2.86 -17.02
C ALA A 210 -1.31 3.63 -16.05
N SER A 211 -0.82 4.70 -15.45
CA SER A 211 -1.63 5.57 -14.60
C SER A 211 -2.71 6.31 -15.40
N TRP A 212 -2.40 6.83 -16.59
CA TRP A 212 -3.40 7.48 -17.44
C TRP A 212 -4.48 6.50 -17.91
N MET A 213 -4.07 5.29 -18.31
CA MET A 213 -5.02 4.22 -18.66
C MET A 213 -5.95 3.91 -17.47
N GLY A 214 -5.36 3.72 -16.27
CA GLY A 214 -6.14 3.46 -15.06
C GLY A 214 -7.10 4.59 -14.71
N GLN A 215 -6.69 5.86 -14.86
CA GLN A 215 -7.55 7.02 -14.64
C GLN A 215 -8.70 7.08 -15.66
N ALA A 216 -8.45 6.75 -16.93
CA ALA A 216 -9.50 6.68 -17.95
C ALA A 216 -10.54 5.60 -17.63
N ILE A 217 -10.10 4.39 -17.25
CA ILE A 217 -10.99 3.30 -16.81
C ILE A 217 -11.78 3.71 -15.55
N ALA A 218 -11.12 4.39 -14.61
CA ALA A 218 -11.74 4.88 -13.39
C ALA A 218 -12.88 5.88 -13.68
N VAL A 219 -12.67 6.80 -14.61
CA VAL A 219 -13.73 7.75 -15.06
C VAL A 219 -14.90 7.00 -15.68
N LEU A 220 -14.65 5.98 -16.51
CA LEU A 220 -15.71 5.13 -17.07
C LEU A 220 -16.51 4.42 -15.95
N PHE A 221 -15.83 3.89 -14.90
CA PHE A 221 -16.50 3.26 -13.77
C PHE A 221 -17.39 4.27 -13.02
N VAL A 222 -16.91 5.50 -12.80
CA VAL A 222 -17.72 6.55 -12.15
C VAL A 222 -18.94 6.90 -12.98
N VAL A 223 -18.75 7.19 -14.26
CA VAL A 223 -19.85 7.59 -15.16
C VAL A 223 -20.89 6.48 -15.30
N PHE A 224 -20.45 5.24 -15.55
CA PHE A 224 -21.32 4.09 -15.68
C PHE A 224 -22.02 3.73 -14.37
N GLY A 225 -21.29 3.82 -13.25
CA GLY A 225 -21.83 3.59 -11.90
C GLY A 225 -22.95 4.57 -11.55
N LEU A 226 -22.75 5.85 -11.86
CA LEU A 226 -23.80 6.87 -11.65
C LEU A 226 -24.98 6.68 -12.59
N TRP A 227 -24.72 6.36 -13.86
CA TRP A 227 -25.79 6.15 -14.85
C TRP A 227 -26.68 4.95 -14.50
N LYS A 228 -26.09 3.86 -14.00
CA LYS A 228 -26.81 2.64 -13.61
C LYS A 228 -27.25 2.62 -12.14
N ASN A 229 -27.11 3.73 -11.39
CA ASN A 229 -27.32 3.79 -9.94
C ASN A 229 -26.51 2.75 -9.14
N ALA A 230 -25.39 2.28 -9.70
CA ALA A 230 -24.45 1.36 -9.06
C ALA A 230 -23.38 2.15 -8.29
N PHE A 231 -23.75 2.72 -7.15
CA PHE A 231 -22.87 3.59 -6.35
C PHE A 231 -21.56 2.91 -5.92
N SER A 232 -21.58 1.60 -5.68
CA SER A 232 -20.39 0.82 -5.38
C SER A 232 -19.36 0.89 -6.51
N LEU A 233 -19.80 0.79 -7.77
CA LEU A 233 -18.92 0.90 -8.94
C LEU A 233 -18.34 2.31 -9.07
N ALA A 234 -19.11 3.35 -8.78
CA ALA A 234 -18.62 4.73 -8.77
C ALA A 234 -17.55 4.94 -7.67
N LEU A 235 -17.74 4.39 -6.48
CA LEU A 235 -16.76 4.43 -5.40
C LEU A 235 -15.46 3.70 -5.77
N ILE A 236 -15.56 2.52 -6.41
CA ILE A 236 -14.40 1.80 -6.94
C ILE A 236 -13.65 2.67 -7.96
N GLY A 237 -14.38 3.35 -8.85
CA GLY A 237 -13.79 4.26 -9.83
C GLY A 237 -12.99 5.40 -9.15
N ILE A 238 -13.56 6.05 -8.14
CA ILE A 238 -12.85 7.10 -7.36
C ILE A 238 -11.58 6.54 -6.71
N PHE A 239 -11.68 5.37 -6.11
CA PHE A 239 -10.54 4.69 -5.47
C PHE A 239 -9.42 4.38 -6.49
N VAL A 240 -9.78 3.80 -7.65
CA VAL A 240 -8.83 3.50 -8.73
C VAL A 240 -8.17 4.77 -9.26
N PHE A 241 -8.93 5.85 -9.45
CA PHE A 241 -8.40 7.13 -9.91
C PHE A 241 -7.35 7.70 -8.97
N THR A 242 -7.67 7.74 -7.68
CA THR A 242 -6.76 8.30 -6.66
C THR A 242 -5.50 7.47 -6.48
N THR A 243 -5.62 6.15 -6.47
CA THR A 243 -4.48 5.23 -6.32
C THR A 243 -3.58 5.20 -7.56
N ALA A 244 -4.15 5.23 -8.78
CA ALA A 244 -3.37 5.33 -10.01
C ALA A 244 -2.54 6.63 -10.06
N ARG A 245 -3.12 7.75 -9.60
CA ARG A 245 -2.41 9.03 -9.51
C ARG A 245 -1.31 9.00 -8.45
N ALA A 246 -1.57 8.39 -7.29
CA ALA A 246 -0.59 8.24 -6.22
C ALA A 246 0.62 7.42 -6.65
N GLU A 247 0.40 6.28 -7.34
CA GLU A 247 1.48 5.43 -7.87
C GLU A 247 2.40 6.20 -8.84
N ASN A 248 1.81 6.96 -9.78
CA ASN A 248 2.58 7.78 -10.72
C ASN A 248 3.43 8.84 -9.99
N ASN A 249 2.86 9.52 -9.00
CA ASN A 249 3.57 10.52 -8.22
C ASN A 249 4.72 9.90 -7.43
N MET A 250 4.52 8.71 -6.86
CA MET A 250 5.54 7.98 -6.11
C MET A 250 6.73 7.60 -7.00
N VAL A 251 6.48 7.02 -8.18
CA VAL A 251 7.54 6.64 -9.11
C VAL A 251 8.30 7.85 -9.65
N ARG A 252 7.60 8.96 -9.90
CA ARG A 252 8.25 10.22 -10.30
C ARG A 252 9.14 10.78 -9.19
N LEU A 253 8.65 10.73 -7.95
CA LEU A 253 9.41 11.17 -6.78
C LEU A 253 10.68 10.33 -6.61
N ASP A 254 10.57 9.00 -6.66
CA ASP A 254 11.71 8.09 -6.57
C ASP A 254 12.74 8.38 -7.67
N ALA A 255 12.29 8.57 -8.92
CA ALA A 255 13.16 8.87 -10.04
C ALA A 255 13.88 10.23 -9.87
N LEU A 256 13.18 11.22 -9.30
CA LEU A 256 13.76 12.53 -8.98
C LEU A 256 14.82 12.39 -7.88
N LEU A 257 14.47 11.72 -6.78
CA LEU A 257 15.37 11.54 -5.64
C LEU A 257 16.65 10.76 -6.01
N ARG A 258 16.57 9.78 -6.91
CA ARG A 258 17.74 9.03 -7.39
C ARG A 258 18.67 9.84 -8.29
N ARG A 259 18.17 10.93 -8.91
CA ARG A 259 18.95 11.78 -9.80
C ARG A 259 19.89 12.71 -9.08
N PHE A 260 19.55 13.09 -7.84
CA PHE A 260 20.24 14.13 -7.07
C PHE A 260 20.98 13.53 -5.86
N LYS A 261 22.01 14.25 -5.41
CA LYS A 261 22.85 13.92 -4.27
C LYS A 261 22.73 14.99 -3.18
N ALA A 262 23.25 14.71 -2.00
CA ALA A 262 23.28 15.66 -0.88
C ALA A 262 23.84 17.03 -1.28
N ARG A 263 24.93 17.06 -2.02
CA ARG A 263 25.59 18.28 -2.49
C ARG A 263 24.70 19.19 -3.35
N ASP A 264 23.71 18.62 -4.04
CA ASP A 264 22.82 19.40 -4.93
C ASP A 264 21.74 20.17 -4.14
N LEU A 265 21.52 19.80 -2.88
CA LEU A 265 20.52 20.40 -1.99
C LEU A 265 21.10 21.08 -0.77
N MET A 266 22.29 20.67 -0.30
CA MET A 266 22.85 21.17 0.95
C MET A 266 23.02 22.70 0.91
N ARG A 267 22.76 23.33 2.05
CA ARG A 267 23.11 24.73 2.28
C ARG A 267 24.52 24.78 2.89
N PRO A 268 25.49 25.39 2.21
CA PRO A 268 26.84 25.52 2.76
C PRO A 268 26.92 26.54 3.90
N ASN A 269 26.04 27.55 3.89
CA ASN A 269 25.95 28.55 4.93
C ASN A 269 24.89 28.18 5.95
N PHE A 270 25.28 27.92 7.18
CA PHE A 270 24.41 27.57 8.30
C PHE A 270 24.93 28.18 9.59
N THR A 271 24.03 28.44 10.52
CA THR A 271 24.42 29.03 11.81
C THR A 271 24.96 27.96 12.74
N ARG A 272 26.12 28.23 13.32
CA ARG A 272 26.77 27.40 14.35
C ARG A 272 26.43 27.99 15.70
N LEU A 273 25.88 27.20 16.61
CA LEU A 273 25.62 27.62 17.99
C LEU A 273 26.54 26.88 18.93
N ALA A 274 27.01 27.52 19.98
CA ALA A 274 27.76 26.86 21.04
C ALA A 274 26.82 26.28 22.11
N VAL A 275 27.24 25.20 22.72
CA VAL A 275 26.45 24.48 23.76
C VAL A 275 26.15 25.41 24.97
N ASN A 276 27.00 26.38 25.25
CA ASN A 276 26.88 27.37 26.34
C ASN A 276 26.25 28.70 25.90
N ASP A 277 25.81 28.82 24.63
CA ASP A 277 25.03 29.98 24.19
C ASP A 277 23.68 30.03 24.92
N TRP A 278 23.14 31.24 25.04
CA TRP A 278 21.84 31.47 25.65
C TRP A 278 20.70 31.23 24.66
N MET A 279 19.56 30.71 25.13
CA MET A 279 18.39 30.42 24.33
C MET A 279 17.80 31.67 23.61
N GLN A 280 18.14 32.88 24.05
CA GLN A 280 17.78 34.12 23.35
C GLN A 280 18.33 34.18 21.92
N THR A 281 19.51 33.66 21.68
CA THR A 281 20.18 33.70 20.35
C THR A 281 19.38 32.93 19.30
N PRO A 282 19.07 31.60 19.45
CA PRO A 282 18.28 30.88 18.47
C PRO A 282 16.83 31.41 18.35
N ILE A 283 16.24 31.95 19.40
CA ILE A 283 14.93 32.59 19.33
C ILE A 283 14.96 33.83 18.41
N GLY A 284 16.00 34.66 18.53
CA GLY A 284 16.18 35.79 17.63
C GLY A 284 16.31 35.38 16.17
N LEU A 285 17.11 34.35 15.90
CA LEU A 285 17.30 33.78 14.56
C LEU A 285 16.02 33.15 14.00
N LEU A 286 15.27 32.41 14.83
CA LEU A 286 13.99 31.82 14.46
C LEU A 286 12.97 32.90 14.05
N ASN A 287 12.89 34.01 14.80
CA ASN A 287 12.00 35.13 14.50
C ASN A 287 12.36 35.82 13.17
N GLN A 288 13.62 35.80 12.76
CA GLN A 288 14.06 36.31 11.45
C GLN A 288 13.67 35.36 10.30
N GLY A 289 13.21 34.12 10.60
CA GLY A 289 12.69 33.15 9.62
C GLY A 289 13.76 32.51 8.75
N LEU A 290 15.03 32.66 9.06
CA LEU A 290 16.15 32.19 8.25
C LEU A 290 16.40 30.67 8.46
N GLU A 291 16.36 30.24 9.71
CA GLU A 291 16.62 28.84 10.11
C GLU A 291 15.65 28.40 11.21
N ARG A 292 15.29 27.12 11.19
CA ARG A 292 14.38 26.51 12.18
C ARG A 292 15.07 25.49 13.08
N HIS A 293 16.19 24.95 12.61
CA HIS A 293 17.00 23.94 13.29
C HIS A 293 18.45 24.36 13.20
N PHE A 294 19.20 24.14 14.28
CA PHE A 294 20.58 24.61 14.40
C PHE A 294 21.49 23.46 14.82
N LEU A 295 22.70 23.41 14.25
CA LEU A 295 23.77 22.53 14.73
C LEU A 295 24.44 23.19 15.95
N VAL A 296 24.68 22.37 16.98
CA VAL A 296 25.28 22.82 18.24
C VAL A 296 26.65 22.16 18.44
N PHE A 297 27.62 22.97 18.79
CA PHE A 297 29.02 22.59 18.93
C PHE A 297 29.50 22.81 20.36
N ASP A 298 30.48 21.99 20.81
CA ASP A 298 31.16 22.21 22.08
C ASP A 298 32.29 23.22 21.97
N LEU A 299 33.02 23.43 23.08
CA LEU A 299 34.15 24.38 23.15
C LEU A 299 35.35 23.91 22.32
N GLN A 300 35.42 22.66 21.91
CA GLN A 300 36.44 22.06 21.04
C GLN A 300 35.99 22.05 19.56
N ASP A 301 34.91 22.74 19.22
CA ASP A 301 34.31 22.81 17.89
C ASP A 301 33.83 21.42 17.35
N GLN A 302 33.51 20.50 18.26
CA GLN A 302 32.94 19.21 17.92
C GLN A 302 31.41 19.32 17.87
N LEU A 303 30.79 18.69 16.89
CA LEU A 303 29.34 18.64 16.74
C LEU A 303 28.72 17.74 17.82
N VAL A 304 27.96 18.33 18.77
CA VAL A 304 27.40 17.63 19.93
C VAL A 304 25.89 17.41 19.86
N GLY A 305 25.19 18.14 18.98
CA GLY A 305 23.75 17.97 18.91
C GLY A 305 23.06 18.88 17.90
N ILE A 306 21.73 18.75 17.86
CA ILE A 306 20.83 19.60 17.09
C ILE A 306 19.86 20.27 18.06
N LEU A 307 19.68 21.57 17.89
CA LEU A 307 18.59 22.33 18.51
C LEU A 307 17.44 22.43 17.53
N GLU A 308 16.35 21.71 17.80
CA GLU A 308 15.15 21.69 16.95
C GLU A 308 14.17 22.82 17.30
N GLU A 309 13.41 23.34 16.32
CA GLU A 309 12.38 24.36 16.53
C GLU A 309 11.44 24.03 17.69
N ALA A 310 11.01 22.76 17.79
CA ALA A 310 10.13 22.32 18.87
C ALA A 310 10.71 22.57 20.27
N ARG A 311 12.03 22.42 20.44
CA ARG A 311 12.74 22.68 21.70
C ARG A 311 12.89 24.16 22.00
N ILE A 312 13.09 24.97 20.95
CA ILE A 312 13.11 26.45 21.09
C ILE A 312 11.73 26.91 21.55
N VAL A 313 10.66 26.44 20.92
CA VAL A 313 9.28 26.76 21.31
C VAL A 313 8.96 26.27 22.73
N GLU A 314 9.48 25.12 23.14
CA GLU A 314 9.34 24.61 24.51
C GLU A 314 9.99 25.56 25.52
N ALA A 315 11.22 26.02 25.28
CA ALA A 315 11.92 26.99 26.13
C ALA A 315 11.17 28.34 26.20
N MET A 316 10.62 28.78 25.08
CA MET A 316 9.78 30.01 25.05
C MET A 316 8.54 29.88 25.92
N LYS A 317 7.84 28.74 25.87
CA LYS A 317 6.65 28.46 26.70
C LYS A 317 6.97 28.41 28.19
N LYS A 318 8.15 27.89 28.54
CA LYS A 318 8.66 27.84 29.92
C LYS A 318 9.21 29.18 30.40
N ARG A 319 9.33 30.18 29.53
CA ARG A 319 9.98 31.47 29.78
C ARG A 319 11.45 31.35 30.20
N ASP A 320 12.11 30.30 29.71
CA ASP A 320 13.47 29.92 30.07
C ASP A 320 14.48 30.51 29.05
N LEU A 321 14.41 31.80 28.90
CA LEU A 321 15.20 32.55 27.89
C LEU A 321 16.69 32.60 28.21
N SER A 322 17.04 32.47 29.49
CA SER A 322 18.41 32.50 30.00
C SER A 322 19.01 31.08 30.20
N ALA A 323 18.33 30.03 29.72
CA ALA A 323 18.88 28.70 29.73
C ALA A 323 19.99 28.56 28.70
N GLU A 324 20.97 27.74 29.02
CA GLU A 324 21.98 27.29 28.06
C GLU A 324 21.37 26.33 27.03
N ILE A 325 21.74 26.48 25.76
CA ILE A 325 21.29 25.68 24.65
C ILE A 325 21.50 24.15 24.91
N GLY A 326 22.61 23.83 25.61
CA GLY A 326 22.96 22.42 25.93
C GLY A 326 21.88 21.64 26.66
N GLN A 327 20.96 22.30 27.39
CA GLN A 327 19.86 21.65 28.10
C GLN A 327 18.73 21.20 27.18
N TYR A 328 18.65 21.73 25.95
CA TYR A 328 17.57 21.54 25.00
C TYR A 328 17.98 20.81 23.72
N ILE A 329 19.27 20.44 23.59
CA ILE A 329 19.78 19.73 22.40
C ILE A 329 19.28 18.28 22.33
N ARG A 330 19.17 17.80 21.11
CA ARG A 330 19.07 16.38 20.78
C ARG A 330 20.45 15.88 20.37
N PRO A 331 21.03 14.92 21.07
CA PRO A 331 22.41 14.46 20.81
C PRO A 331 22.53 13.58 19.54
N ASP A 332 21.41 13.05 19.03
CA ASP A 332 21.41 12.21 17.81
C ASP A 332 21.47 13.09 16.55
N VAL A 333 22.69 13.35 16.08
CA VAL A 333 22.92 14.11 14.84
C VAL A 333 23.07 13.13 13.69
N GLY A 334 22.17 13.23 12.72
CA GLY A 334 22.34 12.52 11.46
C GLY A 334 23.44 13.19 10.62
N VAL A 335 24.55 12.48 10.38
CA VAL A 335 25.61 12.95 9.49
C VAL A 335 25.56 12.11 8.20
N VAL A 336 25.58 12.77 7.05
CA VAL A 336 25.58 12.12 5.72
C VAL A 336 26.72 12.67 4.86
N GLY A 337 27.23 11.84 3.95
CA GLY A 337 28.24 12.27 2.98
C GLY A 337 27.63 13.14 1.89
N GLN A 338 28.43 14.07 1.33
CA GLN A 338 27.96 14.95 0.22
C GLN A 338 27.58 14.17 -1.06
N GLU A 339 28.11 12.96 -1.25
CA GLU A 339 27.82 12.08 -2.40
C GLU A 339 26.65 11.12 -2.16
N GLU A 340 26.07 11.12 -0.95
CA GLU A 340 24.92 10.28 -0.63
C GLU A 340 23.70 10.63 -1.50
N SER A 341 22.90 9.60 -1.82
CA SER A 341 21.70 9.77 -2.63
C SER A 341 20.62 10.54 -1.88
N MET A 342 19.88 11.37 -2.60
CA MET A 342 18.75 12.10 -2.03
C MET A 342 17.63 11.14 -1.56
N GLU A 343 17.51 9.94 -2.17
CA GLU A 343 16.59 8.89 -1.72
C GLU A 343 16.91 8.44 -0.28
N TYR A 344 18.18 8.19 0.02
CA TYR A 344 18.63 7.84 1.37
C TYR A 344 18.35 8.97 2.38
N ILE A 345 18.68 10.21 2.02
CA ILE A 345 18.45 11.40 2.85
C ILE A 345 16.97 11.60 3.14
N PHE A 346 16.12 11.46 2.14
CA PHE A 346 14.67 11.55 2.28
C PHE A 346 14.13 10.52 3.27
N HIS A 347 14.54 9.26 3.13
CA HIS A 347 14.15 8.20 4.07
C HIS A 347 14.69 8.43 5.48
N LEU A 348 15.91 8.90 5.62
CA LEU A 348 16.54 9.16 6.91
C LEU A 348 15.80 10.27 7.68
N LEU A 349 15.47 11.39 7.01
CA LEU A 349 14.69 12.50 7.59
C LEU A 349 13.30 12.02 8.04
N GLN A 350 12.63 11.18 7.23
CA GLN A 350 11.30 10.67 7.59
C GLN A 350 11.33 9.63 8.71
N GLN A 351 12.25 8.66 8.66
CA GLN A 351 12.28 7.57 9.64
C GLN A 351 12.70 8.01 11.03
N ARG A 352 13.70 8.89 11.11
CA ARG A 352 14.21 9.38 12.40
C ARG A 352 13.44 10.59 12.93
N GLY A 353 12.60 11.21 12.13
CA GLY A 353 11.90 12.45 12.51
C GLY A 353 12.86 13.58 12.89
N ILE A 354 14.01 13.65 12.22
CA ILE A 354 15.04 14.67 12.45
C ILE A 354 14.77 15.84 11.53
N GLY A 355 14.78 17.06 12.07
CA GLY A 355 14.51 18.28 11.29
C GLY A 355 15.70 18.74 10.43
N LEU A 356 16.94 18.31 10.77
CA LEU A 356 18.18 18.77 10.15
C LEU A 356 19.20 17.62 10.08
N LEU A 357 19.89 17.50 8.95
CA LEU A 357 21.04 16.63 8.75
C LEU A 357 22.29 17.45 8.50
N ALA A 358 23.39 17.03 9.09
CA ALA A 358 24.71 17.56 8.80
C ALA A 358 25.29 16.86 7.56
N VAL A 359 25.91 17.60 6.65
CA VAL A 359 26.59 17.06 5.47
C VAL A 359 28.08 17.19 5.65
N ALA A 360 28.81 16.08 5.53
CA ALA A 360 30.26 16.05 5.66
C ALA A 360 30.93 15.59 4.36
N ASP A 361 32.12 16.14 4.10
CA ASP A 361 33.06 15.68 3.10
C ASP A 361 34.40 15.41 3.76
N ARG A 362 34.96 14.21 3.61
CA ARG A 362 36.25 13.78 4.19
C ARG A 362 36.44 14.08 5.68
N GLY A 363 35.33 14.08 6.43
CA GLY A 363 35.32 14.36 7.87
C GLY A 363 35.11 15.82 8.25
N GLU A 364 35.09 16.73 7.28
CA GLU A 364 34.78 18.15 7.51
C GLU A 364 33.30 18.43 7.23
N LEU A 365 32.67 19.24 8.04
CA LEU A 365 31.28 19.66 7.89
C LEU A 365 31.18 20.72 6.78
N VAL A 366 30.52 20.37 5.66
CA VAL A 366 30.43 21.22 4.46
C VAL A 366 29.07 21.87 4.25
N GLY A 367 28.04 21.45 5.00
CA GLY A 367 26.71 22.03 4.87
C GLY A 367 25.66 21.32 5.71
N VAL A 368 24.42 21.72 5.51
CA VAL A 368 23.25 21.15 6.18
C VAL A 368 22.09 20.93 5.20
N ILE A 369 21.25 19.95 5.50
CA ILE A 369 19.99 19.67 4.77
C ILE A 369 18.87 19.69 5.79
N ASP A 370 17.88 20.55 5.59
CA ASP A 370 16.67 20.55 6.40
C ASP A 370 15.43 20.07 5.61
N GLN A 371 14.39 19.70 6.35
CA GLN A 371 13.17 19.21 5.77
C GLN A 371 12.46 20.27 4.88
N ALA A 372 12.56 21.55 5.22
CA ALA A 372 11.96 22.64 4.46
C ALA A 372 12.68 22.84 3.11
N GLY A 373 14.02 22.82 3.13
CA GLY A 373 14.84 22.86 1.92
C GLY A 373 14.54 21.70 0.97
N LEU A 374 14.43 20.49 1.52
CA LEU A 374 14.05 19.30 0.75
C LEU A 374 12.65 19.43 0.11
N GLN A 375 11.66 19.89 0.86
CA GLN A 375 10.30 20.10 0.32
C GLN A 375 10.28 21.18 -0.79
N ASN A 376 11.01 22.27 -0.62
CA ASN A 376 11.13 23.31 -1.63
C ASN A 376 11.83 22.78 -2.90
N PHE A 377 12.92 22.04 -2.73
CA PHE A 377 13.63 21.42 -3.83
C PHE A 377 12.73 20.48 -4.63
N LEU A 378 11.99 19.59 -3.95
CA LEU A 378 11.03 18.70 -4.59
C LEU A 378 9.96 19.47 -5.35
N ARG A 379 9.40 20.53 -4.77
CA ARG A 379 8.38 21.38 -5.41
C ARG A 379 8.90 22.06 -6.69
N LEU A 380 10.14 22.52 -6.70
CA LEU A 380 10.73 23.19 -7.86
C LEU A 380 11.10 22.23 -8.99
N ASN A 381 11.48 21.00 -8.66
CA ASN A 381 11.95 20.00 -9.62
C ASN A 381 10.87 18.97 -9.99
N SER A 382 9.66 19.03 -9.44
CA SER A 382 8.55 18.10 -9.73
C SER A 382 7.73 18.45 -10.98
N ARG A 383 8.15 19.47 -11.75
CA ARG A 383 7.48 19.90 -12.99
C ARG A 383 7.85 19.04 -14.19
#